data_c79705fc7113a2f83ecae72721258671
#
_entry.id   c79705fc7113a2f83ecae72721258671
#
_cell.length_a   1.000
_cell.length_b   1.000
_cell.length_c   1.000
_cell.angle_alpha   90.00
_cell.angle_beta   90.00
_cell.angle_gamma   90.00
#
_symmetry.space_group_name_H-M   'P 1'
#
loop_
_entity.id
_entity.type
_entity.pdbx_description
1 polymer ?
#
loop_
_entity_poly.entity_id
_entity_poly.type
_entity_poly.pdbx_seq_one_letter_code
_entity_poly.pdbx_strand_id
1 'polypeptide(L)'
;AQYKELVSSVNGLDASKLGNADTNWQDEIFRTAVSTNHNVSVQGGLKNMPYRASVGFNNSNGIVKTSWMNRVNASLNLAPSLLDKHLNFNLTGKFMYEKDRYADAGGAIGAALSMNPTQPVFGEGDQYAVTGGYYQNLINKSDAITDPNWKNTTNSNAAQNPVALLNQKEIMAHARDYSGNFEVDYKIHGFEDLHLHASLGAQYTSTQQSDEISKYSYSNNYFGWAGMTHYWKYNMIGNAYAQYAHKFGVHDIDVMAGAEQSHYHRHGYNQGFGTDEYLKANNPVLNEETGYYNWQHNPSKRSEQEWANHNSLVSYFGRLNYNLLDRYLITATFRADGSSRF
;
A
#
# COMPACT_ATOMS: atom_id res chain seq x y z
N ALA A 1 0.63 23.15 -35.12
CA ALA A 1 0.36 23.29 -36.57
C ALA A 1 -0.38 22.08 -37.15
N GLN A 2 0.20 20.87 -37.10
CA GLN A 2 -0.38 19.65 -37.69
C GLN A 2 -1.78 19.30 -37.17
N TYR A 3 -2.02 19.44 -35.87
CA TYR A 3 -3.35 19.16 -35.29
C TYR A 3 -4.42 20.09 -35.81
N LYS A 4 -4.12 21.39 -35.96
CA LYS A 4 -5.05 22.36 -36.53
C LYS A 4 -5.37 22.05 -37.99
N GLU A 5 -4.38 21.69 -38.77
CA GLU A 5 -4.51 21.28 -40.16
C GLU A 5 -5.39 20.03 -40.30
N LEU A 6 -5.13 19.01 -39.47
CA LEU A 6 -5.94 17.79 -39.42
C LEU A 6 -7.41 18.09 -39.12
N VAL A 7 -7.69 18.84 -38.05
CA VAL A 7 -9.08 19.19 -37.68
C VAL A 7 -9.78 19.96 -38.76
N SER A 8 -9.07 20.89 -39.44
CA SER A 8 -9.64 21.68 -40.54
C SER A 8 -9.89 20.86 -41.80
N SER A 9 -9.21 19.71 -41.97
CA SER A 9 -9.36 18.84 -43.14
C SER A 9 -10.47 17.80 -42.99
N VAL A 10 -10.99 17.56 -41.79
CA VAL A 10 -12.02 16.53 -41.50
C VAL A 10 -13.41 17.17 -41.45
N ASN A 11 -14.30 16.72 -42.35
CA ASN A 11 -15.68 17.16 -42.34
C ASN A 11 -16.40 16.81 -41.04
N GLY A 12 -17.10 17.80 -40.46
CA GLY A 12 -17.86 17.64 -39.23
C GLY A 12 -17.08 18.01 -37.94
N LEU A 13 -15.79 18.33 -38.03
CA LEU A 13 -15.05 18.91 -36.93
C LEU A 13 -15.10 20.44 -36.96
N ASP A 14 -15.30 21.04 -35.79
CA ASP A 14 -15.45 22.49 -35.64
C ASP A 14 -14.09 23.12 -35.30
N ALA A 15 -13.45 23.69 -36.31
CA ALA A 15 -12.17 24.37 -36.16
C ALA A 15 -12.25 25.65 -35.30
N SER A 16 -13.44 26.20 -35.07
CA SER A 16 -13.63 27.40 -34.21
C SER A 16 -13.38 27.08 -32.73
N LYS A 17 -13.43 25.82 -32.35
CA LYS A 17 -13.12 25.33 -30.98
C LYS A 17 -11.63 25.14 -30.72
N LEU A 18 -10.79 25.33 -31.71
CA LEU A 18 -9.33 25.24 -31.52
C LEU A 18 -8.81 26.49 -30.82
N GLY A 19 -7.99 26.27 -29.80
CA GLY A 19 -7.27 27.33 -29.10
C GLY A 19 -6.00 27.75 -29.84
N ASN A 20 -5.25 28.65 -29.24
CA ASN A 20 -3.97 29.14 -29.77
C ASN A 20 -2.75 28.61 -29.00
N ALA A 21 -2.94 27.78 -27.98
CA ALA A 21 -1.85 27.15 -27.27
C ALA A 21 -1.16 26.05 -28.10
N ASP A 22 0.00 25.63 -27.65
CA ASP A 22 0.75 24.48 -28.17
C ASP A 22 1.26 23.66 -26.97
N THR A 23 0.29 23.03 -26.28
CA THR A 23 0.52 22.34 -25.01
C THR A 23 0.92 20.91 -25.27
N ASN A 24 2.12 20.54 -24.86
CA ASN A 24 2.51 19.15 -24.75
C ASN A 24 2.02 18.60 -23.39
N TRP A 25 0.85 18.01 -23.38
CA TRP A 25 0.20 17.52 -22.16
C TRP A 25 1.02 16.45 -21.43
N GLN A 26 1.87 15.70 -22.13
CA GLN A 26 2.76 14.73 -21.49
C GLN A 26 3.87 15.42 -20.69
N ASP A 27 4.48 16.50 -21.23
CA ASP A 27 5.49 17.27 -20.50
C ASP A 27 4.89 17.97 -19.27
N GLU A 28 3.59 18.30 -19.33
CA GLU A 28 2.89 18.91 -18.20
C GLU A 28 2.66 17.95 -17.04
N ILE A 29 2.58 16.64 -17.27
CA ILE A 29 2.34 15.64 -16.23
C ILE A 29 3.59 14.86 -15.84
N PHE A 30 4.62 14.82 -16.68
CA PHE A 30 5.86 14.13 -16.39
C PHE A 30 6.95 15.06 -15.88
N ARG A 31 7.90 14.47 -15.15
CA ARG A 31 9.13 15.14 -14.69
C ARG A 31 10.31 14.18 -14.74
N THR A 32 11.50 14.72 -14.80
CA THR A 32 12.71 13.96 -14.44
C THR A 32 12.65 13.68 -12.95
N ALA A 33 12.66 12.41 -12.58
CA ALA A 33 12.58 11.97 -11.20
C ALA A 33 13.93 11.43 -10.72
N VAL A 34 14.39 11.94 -9.60
CA VAL A 34 15.60 11.46 -8.93
C VAL A 34 15.21 10.74 -7.66
N SER A 35 15.68 9.52 -7.49
CA SER A 35 15.48 8.71 -6.29
C SER A 35 16.81 8.39 -5.65
N THR A 36 16.82 8.29 -4.31
CA THR A 36 18.02 7.96 -3.54
C THR A 36 17.71 6.83 -2.56
N ASN A 37 18.70 5.96 -2.37
CA ASN A 37 18.63 4.87 -1.40
C ASN A 37 19.95 4.80 -0.63
N HIS A 38 19.86 4.92 0.67
CA HIS A 38 21.00 4.87 1.60
C HIS A 38 20.77 3.77 2.61
N ASN A 39 21.79 2.94 2.83
CA ASN A 39 21.76 1.91 3.84
C ASN A 39 23.11 1.88 4.56
N VAL A 40 23.05 1.89 5.88
CA VAL A 40 24.21 1.74 6.76
C VAL A 40 24.00 0.53 7.62
N SER A 41 24.99 -0.36 7.68
CA SER A 41 24.94 -1.52 8.55
C SER A 41 26.24 -1.68 9.32
N VAL A 42 26.10 -2.10 10.58
CA VAL A 42 27.20 -2.44 11.47
C VAL A 42 26.99 -3.89 11.89
N GLN A 43 28.06 -4.67 11.82
CA GLN A 43 28.05 -6.06 12.27
C GLN A 43 29.32 -6.35 13.06
N GLY A 44 29.19 -7.26 14.01
CA GLY A 44 30.29 -7.64 14.86
C GLY A 44 29.94 -8.87 15.72
N GLY A 45 30.83 -9.20 16.66
CA GLY A 45 30.60 -10.29 17.63
C GLY A 45 31.12 -9.90 19.00
N LEU A 46 30.27 -10.01 20.00
CA LEU A 46 30.63 -9.89 21.43
C LEU A 46 30.70 -11.29 22.03
N LYS A 47 31.90 -11.82 22.18
CA LYS A 47 32.11 -13.21 22.61
C LYS A 47 31.30 -14.20 21.77
N ASN A 48 30.25 -14.78 22.34
CA ASN A 48 29.37 -15.77 21.71
C ASN A 48 28.07 -15.14 21.16
N MET A 49 28.03 -13.84 20.90
CA MET A 49 26.87 -13.13 20.42
C MET A 49 27.22 -12.31 19.16
N PRO A 50 27.14 -12.90 17.96
CA PRO A 50 27.15 -12.13 16.73
C PRO A 50 25.95 -11.18 16.67
N TYR A 51 26.16 -10.00 16.12
CA TYR A 51 25.10 -9.03 15.94
C TYR A 51 25.21 -8.31 14.60
N ARG A 52 24.08 -7.87 14.07
CA ARG A 52 24.00 -6.96 12.93
C ARG A 52 22.88 -5.96 13.16
N ALA A 53 23.20 -4.67 13.04
CA ALA A 53 22.24 -3.59 13.04
C ALA A 53 22.31 -2.84 11.70
N SER A 54 21.17 -2.46 11.16
CA SER A 54 21.13 -1.65 9.94
C SER A 54 20.03 -0.60 10.00
N VAL A 55 20.28 0.54 9.37
CA VAL A 55 19.31 1.60 9.14
C VAL A 55 19.37 1.98 7.68
N GLY A 56 18.20 2.09 7.05
CA GLY A 56 18.05 2.48 5.66
C GLY A 56 17.09 3.65 5.51
N PHE A 57 17.38 4.47 4.50
CA PHE A 57 16.51 5.54 4.05
C PHE A 57 16.34 5.44 2.53
N ASN A 58 15.10 5.45 2.07
CA ASN A 58 14.75 5.47 0.66
C ASN A 58 13.86 6.69 0.39
N ASN A 59 14.24 7.50 -0.58
CA ASN A 59 13.41 8.54 -1.17
C ASN A 59 13.21 8.21 -2.64
N SER A 60 11.99 7.92 -3.04
CA SER A 60 11.60 7.61 -4.41
C SER A 60 10.64 8.66 -4.93
N ASN A 61 11.02 9.32 -6.02
CA ASN A 61 10.16 10.23 -6.73
C ASN A 61 9.63 9.56 -8.00
N GLY A 62 8.31 9.63 -8.23
CA GLY A 62 7.72 9.13 -9.46
C GLY A 62 7.92 10.09 -10.62
N ILE A 63 7.96 9.53 -11.84
CA ILE A 63 8.02 10.30 -13.08
C ILE A 63 6.73 11.09 -13.35
N VAL A 64 5.58 10.60 -12.87
CA VAL A 64 4.34 11.39 -12.85
C VAL A 64 4.45 12.40 -11.72
N LYS A 65 4.22 13.68 -12.04
CA LYS A 65 4.24 14.76 -11.04
C LYS A 65 3.35 14.42 -9.85
N THR A 66 3.66 14.95 -8.68
CA THR A 66 3.01 14.76 -7.38
C THR A 66 3.26 13.42 -6.68
N SER A 67 3.66 12.35 -7.37
CA SER A 67 3.90 11.05 -6.73
C SER A 67 5.30 10.96 -6.09
N TRP A 68 5.37 10.45 -4.86
CA TRP A 68 6.63 10.20 -4.16
C TRP A 68 6.42 9.23 -3.00
N MET A 69 7.51 8.59 -2.56
CA MET A 69 7.59 7.73 -1.39
C MET A 69 8.84 8.04 -0.58
N ASN A 70 8.69 8.13 0.73
CA ASN A 70 9.78 8.17 1.70
C ASN A 70 9.66 7.00 2.65
N ARG A 71 10.74 6.22 2.78
CA ARG A 71 10.78 5.05 3.66
C ARG A 71 12.01 5.08 4.54
N VAL A 72 11.81 4.86 5.81
CA VAL A 72 12.87 4.57 6.79
C VAL A 72 12.68 3.13 7.27
N ASN A 73 13.75 2.39 7.32
CA ASN A 73 13.76 1.04 7.88
C ASN A 73 14.93 0.86 8.83
N ALA A 74 14.72 0.07 9.86
CA ALA A 74 15.75 -0.36 10.78
C ALA A 74 15.64 -1.86 11.04
N SER A 75 16.77 -2.51 11.24
CA SER A 75 16.77 -3.93 11.65
C SER A 75 17.90 -4.21 12.63
N LEU A 76 17.61 -5.15 13.52
CA LEU A 76 18.56 -5.70 14.48
C LEU A 76 18.47 -7.22 14.44
N ASN A 77 19.62 -7.88 14.31
CA ASN A 77 19.74 -9.32 14.46
C ASN A 77 20.78 -9.61 15.54
N LEU A 78 20.44 -10.51 16.46
CA LEU A 78 21.29 -11.01 17.52
C LEU A 78 21.24 -12.54 17.49
N ALA A 79 22.41 -13.20 17.54
CA ALA A 79 22.49 -14.65 17.49
C ALA A 79 23.39 -15.21 18.64
N PRO A 80 22.97 -15.04 19.91
CA PRO A 80 23.75 -15.53 21.04
C PRO A 80 23.76 -17.07 21.08
N SER A 81 24.94 -17.61 21.45
CA SER A 81 25.18 -19.02 21.63
C SER A 81 25.72 -19.26 23.07
N LEU A 82 25.05 -20.10 23.83
CA LEU A 82 25.29 -20.36 25.24
C LEU A 82 25.55 -21.86 25.46
N LEU A 83 25.96 -22.22 26.69
CA LEU A 83 26.17 -23.60 27.10
C LEU A 83 27.07 -24.38 26.12
N ASP A 84 28.23 -23.84 25.81
CA ASP A 84 29.18 -24.41 24.85
C ASP A 84 28.54 -24.77 23.49
N LYS A 85 27.67 -23.87 23.00
CA LYS A 85 26.91 -23.97 21.74
C LYS A 85 25.76 -24.99 21.75
N HIS A 86 25.38 -25.51 22.91
CA HIS A 86 24.21 -26.36 23.02
C HIS A 86 22.91 -25.57 22.96
N LEU A 87 22.92 -24.29 23.35
CA LEU A 87 21.76 -23.42 23.31
C LEU A 87 22.04 -22.21 22.42
N ASN A 88 21.36 -22.18 21.30
CA ASN A 88 21.48 -21.12 20.28
C ASN A 88 20.18 -20.35 20.15
N PHE A 89 20.29 -19.05 20.08
CA PHE A 89 19.16 -18.17 19.80
C PHE A 89 19.37 -17.38 18.51
N ASN A 90 18.28 -17.04 17.86
CA ASN A 90 18.27 -16.06 16.78
C ASN A 90 17.11 -15.09 17.01
N LEU A 91 17.44 -13.82 17.29
CA LEU A 91 16.49 -12.76 17.51
C LEU A 91 16.62 -11.76 16.37
N THR A 92 15.52 -11.53 15.66
CA THR A 92 15.45 -10.50 14.62
C THR A 92 14.33 -9.55 14.93
N GLY A 93 14.63 -8.25 14.92
CA GLY A 93 13.65 -7.19 14.98
C GLY A 93 13.78 -6.29 13.75
N LYS A 94 12.66 -5.90 13.15
CA LYS A 94 12.61 -4.97 12.01
C LYS A 94 11.52 -3.94 12.24
N PHE A 95 11.82 -2.73 11.82
CA PHE A 95 10.91 -1.61 11.80
C PHE A 95 10.92 -0.94 10.44
N MET A 96 9.76 -0.53 9.94
CA MET A 96 9.62 0.28 8.75
C MET A 96 8.58 1.38 9.01
N TYR A 97 8.91 2.57 8.56
CA TYR A 97 7.96 3.69 8.41
C TYR A 97 8.01 4.19 6.97
N GLU A 98 6.84 4.27 6.36
CA GLU A 98 6.69 4.72 4.99
C GLU A 98 5.64 5.83 4.91
N LYS A 99 5.93 6.84 4.12
CA LYS A 99 5.01 7.90 3.76
C LYS A 99 4.99 8.04 2.26
N ASP A 100 3.77 7.96 1.70
CA ASP A 100 3.53 8.00 0.27
C ASP A 100 2.59 9.13 -0.09
N ARG A 101 2.80 9.69 -1.27
CA ARG A 101 1.80 10.44 -2.01
C ARG A 101 1.54 9.73 -3.33
N TYR A 102 0.31 9.27 -3.51
CA TYR A 102 -0.12 8.64 -4.76
C TYR A 102 -0.65 9.68 -5.72
N ALA A 103 -0.30 9.51 -7.01
CA ALA A 103 -0.89 10.27 -8.10
C ALA A 103 -1.91 9.39 -8.83
N ASP A 104 -2.96 9.99 -9.36
CA ASP A 104 -3.87 9.35 -10.32
C ASP A 104 -3.16 9.23 -11.68
N ALA A 105 -2.13 8.39 -11.73
CA ALA A 105 -1.25 8.27 -12.90
C ALA A 105 -2.00 7.76 -14.13
N GLY A 106 -2.86 6.75 -13.96
CA GLY A 106 -3.64 6.18 -15.07
C GLY A 106 -4.60 7.19 -15.67
N GLY A 107 -5.34 7.91 -14.83
CA GLY A 107 -6.25 8.96 -15.26
C GLY A 107 -5.52 10.12 -15.96
N ALA A 108 -4.43 10.58 -15.36
CA ALA A 108 -3.65 11.70 -15.92
C ALA A 108 -2.98 11.35 -17.26
N ILE A 109 -2.41 10.15 -17.41
CA ILE A 109 -1.79 9.69 -18.66
C ILE A 109 -2.86 9.55 -19.76
N GLY A 110 -3.98 8.89 -19.45
CA GLY A 110 -5.10 8.73 -20.39
C GLY A 110 -5.67 10.08 -20.85
N ALA A 111 -5.82 11.01 -19.92
CA ALA A 111 -6.27 12.36 -20.20
C ALA A 111 -5.25 13.13 -21.07
N ALA A 112 -3.95 13.04 -20.76
CA ALA A 112 -2.90 13.72 -21.53
C ALA A 112 -2.81 13.26 -22.98
N LEU A 113 -3.12 11.98 -23.24
CA LEU A 113 -3.15 11.44 -24.61
C LEU A 113 -4.39 11.92 -25.41
N SER A 114 -5.46 12.27 -24.71
CA SER A 114 -6.75 12.61 -25.32
C SER A 114 -7.05 14.11 -25.33
N MET A 115 -6.30 14.89 -24.54
CA MET A 115 -6.54 16.33 -24.40
C MET A 115 -6.12 17.11 -25.64
N ASN A 116 -6.93 18.10 -26.00
CA ASN A 116 -6.66 18.96 -27.15
C ASN A 116 -5.38 19.78 -26.93
N PRO A 117 -4.34 19.63 -27.78
CA PRO A 117 -3.06 20.33 -27.60
C PRO A 117 -3.12 21.82 -27.90
N THR A 118 -4.21 22.30 -28.52
CA THR A 118 -4.38 23.73 -28.80
C THR A 118 -4.97 24.51 -27.63
N GLN A 119 -5.22 23.81 -26.51
CA GLN A 119 -5.77 24.42 -25.31
C GLN A 119 -4.66 24.59 -24.24
N PRO A 120 -4.73 25.65 -23.44
CA PRO A 120 -3.76 25.89 -22.36
C PRO A 120 -4.07 25.02 -21.13
N VAL A 121 -3.10 24.89 -20.22
CA VAL A 121 -3.31 24.23 -18.93
C VAL A 121 -4.35 24.98 -18.08
N PHE A 122 -4.25 26.30 -18.05
CA PHE A 122 -5.19 27.16 -17.34
C PHE A 122 -6.09 27.87 -18.35
N GLY A 123 -7.39 27.90 -18.06
CA GLY A 123 -8.35 28.59 -18.89
C GLY A 123 -8.33 30.08 -18.62
N GLU A 124 -8.66 30.87 -19.66
CA GLU A 124 -8.82 32.31 -19.55
C GLU A 124 -10.29 32.68 -19.32
N GLY A 125 -10.57 33.51 -18.33
CA GLY A 125 -11.89 34.02 -18.00
C GLY A 125 -12.57 33.31 -16.82
N ASP A 126 -13.59 34.00 -16.29
CA ASP A 126 -14.28 33.65 -15.05
C ASP A 126 -15.01 32.29 -15.10
N GLN A 127 -15.34 31.80 -16.30
CA GLN A 127 -16.01 30.52 -16.51
C GLN A 127 -15.17 29.33 -15.97
N TYR A 128 -13.85 29.49 -15.85
CA TYR A 128 -12.97 28.44 -15.31
C TYR A 128 -12.81 28.48 -13.79
N ALA A 129 -13.45 29.44 -13.12
CA ALA A 129 -13.48 29.46 -11.66
C ALA A 129 -14.09 28.17 -11.08
N VAL A 130 -15.08 27.58 -11.76
CA VAL A 130 -15.73 26.32 -11.38
C VAL A 130 -14.78 25.10 -11.44
N THR A 131 -13.69 25.21 -12.18
CA THR A 131 -12.65 24.16 -12.31
C THR A 131 -11.35 24.54 -11.59
N GLY A 132 -11.38 25.60 -10.78
CA GLY A 132 -10.18 26.10 -10.07
C GLY A 132 -9.16 26.74 -11.01
N GLY A 133 -9.62 27.32 -12.10
CA GLY A 133 -8.79 27.98 -13.10
C GLY A 133 -8.21 27.06 -14.18
N TYR A 134 -8.37 25.74 -14.05
CA TYR A 134 -7.91 24.80 -15.09
C TYR A 134 -8.83 24.82 -16.31
N TYR A 135 -8.22 24.80 -17.49
CA TYR A 135 -9.00 24.64 -18.72
C TYR A 135 -9.78 23.32 -18.68
N GLN A 136 -11.05 23.39 -18.99
CA GLN A 136 -11.92 22.24 -19.22
C GLN A 136 -12.89 22.57 -20.36
N ASN A 137 -13.26 21.57 -21.15
CA ASN A 137 -14.27 21.79 -22.20
C ASN A 137 -15.63 22.00 -21.52
N LEU A 138 -16.16 23.22 -21.60
CA LEU A 138 -17.43 23.61 -20.99
C LEU A 138 -18.53 23.67 -22.07
N ILE A 139 -19.71 23.12 -21.75
CA ILE A 139 -20.90 23.18 -22.59
C ILE A 139 -21.71 24.42 -22.24
N ASN A 140 -21.90 24.68 -20.96
CA ASN A 140 -22.64 25.80 -20.42
C ASN A 140 -21.73 26.70 -19.61
N LYS A 141 -22.04 27.96 -19.52
CA LYS A 141 -21.37 28.90 -18.64
C LYS A 141 -22.14 28.94 -17.32
N SER A 142 -21.63 28.29 -16.30
CA SER A 142 -22.08 28.48 -14.92
C SER A 142 -20.97 29.17 -14.14
N ASP A 143 -21.28 30.28 -13.55
CA ASP A 143 -20.35 31.10 -12.78
C ASP A 143 -20.36 30.72 -11.31
N ALA A 144 -21.31 29.85 -10.90
CA ALA A 144 -21.52 29.52 -9.50
C ALA A 144 -21.02 28.11 -9.17
N ILE A 145 -19.91 28.02 -8.46
CA ILE A 145 -19.39 26.76 -7.89
C ILE A 145 -20.36 26.14 -6.89
N THR A 146 -21.25 26.94 -6.33
CA THR A 146 -22.32 26.51 -5.43
C THR A 146 -23.52 25.87 -6.15
N ASP A 147 -23.56 25.95 -7.49
CA ASP A 147 -24.57 25.22 -8.26
C ASP A 147 -24.35 23.71 -8.12
N PRO A 148 -25.29 22.96 -7.55
CA PRO A 148 -25.19 21.51 -7.43
C PRO A 148 -25.05 20.79 -8.79
N ASN A 149 -25.38 21.47 -9.88
CA ASN A 149 -25.27 20.94 -11.23
C ASN A 149 -24.06 21.48 -12.00
N TRP A 150 -23.08 22.10 -11.34
CA TRP A 150 -21.92 22.73 -12.00
C TRP A 150 -21.18 21.77 -12.95
N LYS A 151 -21.18 20.49 -12.69
CA LYS A 151 -20.62 19.47 -13.59
C LYS A 151 -21.35 19.36 -14.91
N ASN A 152 -22.62 19.74 -14.98
CA ASN A 152 -23.37 19.78 -16.22
C ASN A 152 -22.87 20.89 -17.16
N THR A 153 -22.03 21.80 -16.65
CA THR A 153 -21.36 22.81 -17.47
C THR A 153 -20.18 22.25 -18.24
N THR A 154 -19.65 21.09 -17.84
CA THR A 154 -18.52 20.41 -18.50
C THR A 154 -19.01 19.39 -19.52
N ASN A 155 -18.25 19.23 -20.61
CA ASN A 155 -18.52 18.19 -21.59
C ASN A 155 -18.00 16.83 -21.06
N SER A 156 -18.91 15.93 -20.70
CA SER A 156 -18.57 14.60 -20.18
C SER A 156 -17.84 13.71 -21.18
N ASN A 157 -17.96 14.01 -22.49
CA ASN A 157 -17.27 13.27 -23.54
C ASN A 157 -15.86 13.81 -23.85
N ALA A 158 -15.50 14.97 -23.27
CA ALA A 158 -14.16 15.53 -23.43
C ALA A 158 -13.20 15.00 -22.36
N ALA A 159 -11.91 14.93 -22.72
CA ALA A 159 -10.87 14.61 -21.76
C ALA A 159 -10.84 15.62 -20.62
N GLN A 160 -10.57 15.14 -19.41
CA GLN A 160 -10.31 15.99 -18.25
C GLN A 160 -8.92 16.62 -18.36
N ASN A 161 -8.73 17.79 -17.76
CA ASN A 161 -7.39 18.38 -17.68
C ASN A 161 -6.46 17.51 -16.86
N PRO A 162 -5.39 16.95 -17.44
CA PRO A 162 -4.54 15.98 -16.75
C PRO A 162 -3.73 16.60 -15.59
N VAL A 163 -3.42 17.90 -15.68
CA VAL A 163 -2.72 18.63 -14.61
C VAL A 163 -3.66 18.88 -13.43
N ALA A 164 -4.93 19.19 -13.72
CA ALA A 164 -5.96 19.31 -12.69
C ALA A 164 -6.17 17.97 -11.95
N LEU A 165 -6.20 16.84 -12.66
CA LEU A 165 -6.31 15.51 -12.03
C LEU A 165 -5.20 15.24 -11.03
N LEU A 166 -3.97 15.67 -11.32
CA LEU A 166 -2.83 15.48 -10.41
C LEU A 166 -2.82 16.44 -9.22
N ASN A 167 -3.30 17.68 -9.40
CA ASN A 167 -3.18 18.73 -8.39
C ASN A 167 -4.43 18.90 -7.51
N GLN A 168 -5.59 18.50 -8.02
CA GLN A 168 -6.87 18.63 -7.32
C GLN A 168 -7.27 17.39 -6.53
N LYS A 169 -6.41 16.35 -6.55
CA LYS A 169 -6.57 15.15 -5.76
C LYS A 169 -5.28 14.87 -5.01
N GLU A 170 -5.37 14.74 -3.70
CA GLU A 170 -4.25 14.38 -2.85
C GLU A 170 -4.57 13.08 -2.10
N ILE A 171 -3.76 12.05 -2.34
CA ILE A 171 -3.84 10.77 -1.66
C ILE A 171 -2.54 10.56 -0.92
N MET A 172 -2.62 10.62 0.40
CA MET A 172 -1.47 10.43 1.29
C MET A 172 -1.62 9.14 2.08
N ALA A 173 -0.57 8.35 2.16
CA ALA A 173 -0.56 7.16 3.00
C ALA A 173 0.62 7.17 3.97
N HIS A 174 0.38 6.60 5.15
CA HIS A 174 1.38 6.35 6.17
C HIS A 174 1.30 4.88 6.59
N ALA A 175 2.40 4.15 6.44
CA ALA A 175 2.49 2.77 6.88
C ALA A 175 3.56 2.61 7.95
N ARG A 176 3.26 1.80 8.96
CA ARG A 176 4.21 1.35 9.99
C ARG A 176 4.17 -0.15 10.02
N ASP A 177 5.34 -0.75 9.95
CA ASP A 177 5.50 -2.20 10.05
C ASP A 177 6.52 -2.52 11.14
N TYR A 178 6.14 -3.42 12.03
CA TYR A 178 6.98 -3.98 13.07
C TYR A 178 6.97 -5.47 12.89
N SER A 179 8.14 -6.07 12.72
CA SER A 179 8.25 -7.52 12.66
C SER A 179 9.40 -8.02 13.52
N GLY A 180 9.21 -9.18 14.10
CA GLY A 180 10.20 -9.83 14.92
C GLY A 180 10.13 -11.34 14.77
N ASN A 181 11.27 -11.97 14.94
CA ASN A 181 11.40 -13.41 15.02
C ASN A 181 12.31 -13.79 16.19
N PHE A 182 11.89 -14.76 16.94
CA PHE A 182 12.64 -15.39 18.00
C PHE A 182 12.74 -16.88 17.72
N GLU A 183 13.96 -17.39 17.67
CA GLU A 183 14.23 -18.80 17.48
C GLU A 183 15.14 -19.29 18.60
N VAL A 184 14.91 -20.50 19.04
CA VAL A 184 15.75 -21.20 19.99
C VAL A 184 15.98 -22.63 19.50
N ASP A 185 17.25 -23.01 19.48
CA ASP A 185 17.73 -24.37 19.25
C ASP A 185 18.47 -24.86 20.46
N TYR A 186 18.02 -25.97 21.02
CA TYR A 186 18.66 -26.61 22.15
C TYR A 186 19.07 -28.04 21.82
N LYS A 187 20.37 -28.24 21.75
CA LYS A 187 20.99 -29.56 21.65
C LYS A 187 21.15 -30.10 23.07
N ILE A 188 20.45 -31.18 23.39
CA ILE A 188 20.38 -31.69 24.77
C ILE A 188 21.77 -32.10 25.23
N HIS A 189 22.23 -31.49 26.33
CA HIS A 189 23.54 -31.78 26.89
C HIS A 189 23.62 -33.20 27.42
N GLY A 190 24.62 -33.96 26.95
CA GLY A 190 24.77 -35.38 27.25
C GLY A 190 23.88 -36.32 26.43
N PHE A 191 23.06 -35.79 25.54
CA PHE A 191 22.28 -36.55 24.59
C PHE A 191 22.13 -35.71 23.28
N GLU A 192 23.27 -35.43 22.67
CA GLU A 192 23.43 -34.49 21.59
C GLU A 192 22.74 -34.89 20.27
N ASP A 193 22.29 -36.14 20.17
CA ASP A 193 21.49 -36.62 19.06
C ASP A 193 20.06 -36.05 19.03
N LEU A 194 19.60 -35.50 20.17
CA LEU A 194 18.28 -34.88 20.28
C LEU A 194 18.37 -33.37 20.33
N HIS A 195 17.73 -32.76 19.36
CA HIS A 195 17.57 -31.32 19.23
C HIS A 195 16.12 -30.88 19.45
N LEU A 196 15.93 -29.84 20.22
CA LEU A 196 14.65 -29.18 20.43
C LEU A 196 14.70 -27.80 19.75
N HIS A 197 13.75 -27.53 18.88
CA HIS A 197 13.61 -26.25 18.23
C HIS A 197 12.28 -25.61 18.58
N ALA A 198 12.29 -24.30 18.80
CA ALA A 198 11.06 -23.50 18.85
C ALA A 198 11.30 -22.15 18.16
N SER A 199 10.30 -21.68 17.45
CA SER A 199 10.32 -20.33 16.87
C SER A 199 9.00 -19.61 17.06
N LEU A 200 9.08 -18.29 17.20
CA LEU A 200 7.93 -17.39 17.27
C LEU A 200 8.21 -16.18 16.39
N GLY A 201 7.41 -16.01 15.35
CA GLY A 201 7.41 -14.84 14.49
C GLY A 201 6.16 -14.01 14.74
N ALA A 202 6.32 -12.69 14.73
CA ALA A 202 5.20 -11.75 14.81
C ALA A 202 5.43 -10.58 13.86
N GLN A 203 4.34 -10.11 13.23
CA GLN A 203 4.32 -8.91 12.42
C GLN A 203 3.07 -8.10 12.72
N TYR A 204 3.25 -6.82 12.93
CA TYR A 204 2.17 -5.84 13.06
C TYR A 204 2.35 -4.74 12.02
N THR A 205 1.32 -4.51 11.22
CA THR A 205 1.28 -3.42 10.23
C THR A 205 0.10 -2.51 10.53
N SER A 206 0.32 -1.21 10.56
CA SER A 206 -0.72 -0.18 10.60
C SER A 206 -0.58 0.72 9.38
N THR A 207 -1.65 0.89 8.62
CA THR A 207 -1.68 1.77 7.44
C THR A 207 -2.85 2.71 7.54
N GLN A 208 -2.56 3.99 7.38
CA GLN A 208 -3.56 5.05 7.29
C GLN A 208 -3.40 5.77 5.96
N GLN A 209 -4.48 5.92 5.23
CA GLN A 209 -4.55 6.67 3.97
C GLN A 209 -5.62 7.75 4.10
N SER A 210 -5.29 8.96 3.66
CA SER A 210 -6.24 10.05 3.46
C SER A 210 -6.40 10.34 1.98
N ASP A 211 -7.64 10.59 1.57
CA ASP A 211 -8.02 10.99 0.22
C ASP A 211 -8.69 12.36 0.31
N GLU A 212 -8.05 13.37 -0.28
CA GLU A 212 -8.62 14.70 -0.38
C GLU A 212 -8.83 15.06 -1.84
N ILE A 213 -10.05 15.41 -2.21
CA ILE A 213 -10.41 15.86 -3.54
C ILE A 213 -10.98 17.27 -3.45
N SER A 214 -10.34 18.19 -4.17
CA SER A 214 -10.77 19.57 -4.22
C SER A 214 -12.20 19.70 -4.72
N LYS A 215 -12.93 20.69 -4.21
CA LYS A 215 -14.24 21.07 -4.70
C LYS A 215 -14.27 21.43 -6.19
N TYR A 216 -13.16 21.89 -6.70
CA TYR A 216 -12.99 22.24 -8.11
C TYR A 216 -12.69 21.04 -9.02
N SER A 217 -12.49 19.87 -8.46
CA SER A 217 -12.14 18.69 -9.25
C SER A 217 -13.33 18.17 -10.03
N TYR A 218 -13.13 18.01 -11.33
CA TYR A 218 -14.12 17.40 -12.21
C TYR A 218 -14.47 15.96 -11.80
N SER A 219 -13.54 15.23 -11.22
CA SER A 219 -13.74 13.83 -10.79
C SER A 219 -14.64 13.67 -9.57
N ASN A 220 -15.06 14.77 -8.93
CA ASN A 220 -15.83 14.75 -7.69
C ASN A 220 -17.28 15.22 -7.87
N ASN A 221 -18.24 14.41 -7.42
CA ASN A 221 -19.68 14.73 -7.45
C ASN A 221 -20.18 15.52 -6.24
N TYR A 222 -19.32 15.77 -5.26
CA TYR A 222 -19.69 16.24 -3.93
C TYR A 222 -19.18 17.65 -3.61
N PHE A 223 -18.66 18.36 -4.58
CA PHE A 223 -18.01 19.67 -4.38
C PHE A 223 -16.86 19.62 -3.36
N GLY A 224 -16.07 18.57 -3.45
CA GLY A 224 -15.02 18.27 -2.53
C GLY A 224 -15.28 16.94 -1.81
N TRP A 225 -14.21 16.24 -1.45
CA TRP A 225 -14.25 14.97 -0.75
C TRP A 225 -13.10 14.89 0.23
N ALA A 226 -13.37 14.39 1.41
CA ALA A 226 -12.37 13.96 2.35
C ALA A 226 -12.67 12.53 2.79
N GLY A 227 -11.70 11.66 2.60
CA GLY A 227 -11.80 10.27 2.95
C GLY A 227 -10.61 9.82 3.79
N MET A 228 -10.83 8.82 4.62
CA MET A 228 -9.78 8.16 5.39
C MET A 228 -10.03 6.67 5.41
N THR A 229 -8.98 5.92 5.15
CA THR A 229 -8.92 4.48 5.36
C THR A 229 -7.85 4.17 6.38
N HIS A 230 -8.18 3.41 7.39
CA HIS A 230 -7.21 2.94 8.37
C HIS A 230 -7.40 1.45 8.55
N TYR A 231 -6.31 0.69 8.50
CA TYR A 231 -6.35 -0.73 8.77
C TYR A 231 -5.11 -1.21 9.51
N TRP A 232 -5.32 -2.28 10.28
CA TRP A 232 -4.28 -3.00 11.00
C TRP A 232 -4.26 -4.45 10.57
N LYS A 233 -3.06 -4.99 10.49
CA LYS A 233 -2.82 -6.42 10.31
C LYS A 233 -1.85 -6.89 11.36
N TYR A 234 -2.10 -8.03 11.93
CA TYR A 234 -1.05 -8.75 12.63
C TYR A 234 -1.08 -10.23 12.26
N ASN A 235 0.13 -10.75 12.13
CA ASN A 235 0.40 -12.14 11.87
C ASN A 235 1.23 -12.65 13.03
N MET A 236 0.91 -13.83 13.53
CA MET A 236 1.74 -14.57 14.46
C MET A 236 1.91 -15.98 13.93
N ILE A 237 3.12 -16.50 14.00
CA ILE A 237 3.43 -17.87 13.67
C ILE A 237 4.37 -18.42 14.73
N GLY A 238 4.04 -19.57 15.25
CA GLY A 238 4.88 -20.28 16.19
C GLY A 238 4.98 -21.73 15.79
N ASN A 239 6.19 -22.29 15.87
CA ASN A 239 6.39 -23.71 15.70
C ASN A 239 7.34 -24.25 16.76
N ALA A 240 7.20 -25.54 17.05
CA ALA A 240 8.14 -26.28 17.86
C ALA A 240 8.25 -27.70 17.34
N TYR A 241 9.45 -28.22 17.33
CA TYR A 241 9.71 -29.61 16.96
C TYR A 241 10.86 -30.20 17.74
N ALA A 242 10.87 -31.54 17.86
CA ALA A 242 11.98 -32.33 18.29
C ALA A 242 12.55 -33.09 17.10
N GLN A 243 13.86 -33.15 17.00
CA GLN A 243 14.60 -33.89 15.99
C GLN A 243 15.63 -34.79 16.65
N TYR A 244 15.57 -36.06 16.32
CA TYR A 244 16.55 -37.06 16.76
C TYR A 244 17.29 -37.58 15.53
N ALA A 245 18.62 -37.49 15.54
CA ALA A 245 19.50 -37.96 14.49
C ALA A 245 20.64 -38.80 15.05
N HIS A 246 20.72 -40.07 14.65
CA HIS A 246 21.77 -40.97 15.12
C HIS A 246 22.15 -42.02 14.06
N LYS A 247 23.42 -42.38 14.02
CA LYS A 247 23.97 -43.44 13.16
C LYS A 247 24.28 -44.70 13.95
N PHE A 248 23.47 -45.73 13.73
CA PHE A 248 23.63 -47.06 14.32
C PHE A 248 24.36 -47.97 13.34
N GLY A 249 25.67 -47.93 13.28
CA GLY A 249 26.46 -48.75 12.36
C GLY A 249 26.16 -48.36 10.91
N VAL A 250 25.46 -49.26 10.16
CA VAL A 250 25.07 -49.04 8.76
C VAL A 250 23.71 -48.29 8.59
N HIS A 251 23.03 -48.02 9.69
CA HIS A 251 21.71 -47.38 9.73
C HIS A 251 21.90 -45.94 10.20
N ASP A 252 21.52 -45.00 9.38
CA ASP A 252 21.49 -43.56 9.71
C ASP A 252 20.04 -43.08 9.74
N ILE A 253 19.59 -42.62 10.88
CA ILE A 253 18.18 -42.28 11.13
C ILE A 253 18.11 -40.82 11.56
N ASP A 254 17.26 -40.05 10.91
CA ASP A 254 16.88 -38.69 11.29
C ASP A 254 15.35 -38.59 11.32
N VAL A 255 14.80 -38.40 12.53
CA VAL A 255 13.35 -38.28 12.75
C VAL A 255 13.03 -36.94 13.36
N MET A 256 12.03 -36.29 12.83
CA MET A 256 11.52 -35.02 13.34
C MET A 256 9.99 -35.08 13.47
N ALA A 257 9.49 -34.55 14.58
CA ALA A 257 8.08 -34.34 14.81
C ALA A 257 7.81 -32.98 15.47
N GLY A 258 6.76 -32.31 15.06
CA GLY A 258 6.45 -30.99 15.59
C GLY A 258 5.05 -30.51 15.28
N ALA A 259 4.78 -29.31 15.78
CA ALA A 259 3.53 -28.59 15.56
C ALA A 259 3.82 -27.13 15.18
N GLU A 260 2.91 -26.56 14.44
CA GLU A 260 2.92 -25.15 14.01
C GLU A 260 1.54 -24.55 14.22
N GLN A 261 1.48 -23.31 14.68
CA GLN A 261 0.27 -22.54 14.70
C GLN A 261 0.52 -21.18 14.07
N SER A 262 -0.36 -20.76 13.18
CA SER A 262 -0.38 -19.40 12.67
C SER A 262 -1.73 -18.74 12.92
N HIS A 263 -1.67 -17.45 13.16
CA HIS A 263 -2.85 -16.61 13.36
C HIS A 263 -2.70 -15.33 12.54
N TYR A 264 -3.69 -15.05 11.74
CA TYR A 264 -3.81 -13.84 10.95
C TYR A 264 -5.04 -13.06 11.36
N HIS A 265 -4.86 -11.78 11.60
CA HIS A 265 -5.97 -10.86 11.83
C HIS A 265 -5.77 -9.57 11.03
N ARG A 266 -6.81 -9.14 10.36
CA ARG A 266 -6.89 -7.86 9.68
C ARG A 266 -8.20 -7.18 10.06
N HIS A 267 -8.10 -5.93 10.47
CA HIS A 267 -9.23 -5.10 10.85
C HIS A 267 -9.01 -3.71 10.30
N GLY A 268 -10.08 -3.03 9.93
CA GLY A 268 -9.97 -1.67 9.43
C GLY A 268 -11.33 -1.03 9.20
N TYR A 269 -11.27 0.25 8.95
CA TYR A 269 -12.42 1.04 8.55
C TYR A 269 -12.03 2.01 7.44
N ASN A 270 -13.01 2.38 6.64
CA ASN A 270 -12.96 3.51 5.74
C ASN A 270 -14.16 4.41 5.99
N GLN A 271 -13.92 5.70 5.91
CA GLN A 271 -14.95 6.70 6.03
C GLN A 271 -14.63 7.85 5.07
N GLY A 272 -15.68 8.51 4.60
CA GLY A 272 -15.51 9.65 3.73
C GLY A 272 -16.80 10.47 3.62
N PHE A 273 -16.65 11.72 3.33
CA PHE A 273 -17.76 12.65 3.20
C PHE A 273 -17.43 13.74 2.19
N GLY A 274 -18.47 14.25 1.54
CA GLY A 274 -18.35 15.47 0.74
C GLY A 274 -18.11 16.64 1.69
N THR A 275 -17.09 17.43 1.38
CA THR A 275 -16.75 18.64 2.14
C THR A 275 -17.18 19.82 1.31
N ASP A 276 -17.88 20.80 1.87
CA ASP A 276 -17.98 22.09 1.28
C ASP A 276 -19.33 22.81 1.38
N GLU A 277 -19.39 23.95 0.70
CA GLU A 277 -20.52 24.86 0.59
C GLU A 277 -21.80 24.19 0.09
N TYR A 278 -21.68 23.16 -0.73
CA TYR A 278 -22.84 22.34 -1.12
C TYR A 278 -23.49 21.65 0.10
N LEU A 279 -22.67 21.19 1.06
CA LEU A 279 -23.18 20.68 2.35
C LEU A 279 -23.94 21.75 3.09
N LYS A 280 -23.42 22.97 3.12
CA LYS A 280 -24.06 24.12 3.78
C LYS A 280 -25.34 24.55 3.06
N ALA A 281 -25.30 24.60 1.72
CA ALA A 281 -26.43 25.00 0.89
C ALA A 281 -27.62 24.04 0.97
N ASN A 282 -27.38 22.75 1.23
CA ASN A 282 -28.41 21.72 1.32
C ASN A 282 -28.82 21.37 2.78
N ASN A 283 -28.44 22.20 3.73
CA ASN A 283 -28.83 22.09 5.13
C ASN A 283 -28.53 20.70 5.74
N PRO A 284 -27.30 20.21 5.66
CA PRO A 284 -26.98 18.92 6.28
C PRO A 284 -27.07 19.03 7.79
N VAL A 285 -27.65 18.03 8.42
CA VAL A 285 -27.70 17.94 9.87
C VAL A 285 -26.40 17.32 10.37
N LEU A 286 -25.72 18.03 11.26
CA LEU A 286 -24.57 17.49 11.97
C LEU A 286 -24.99 16.31 12.82
N ASN A 287 -24.41 15.14 12.63
CA ASN A 287 -24.53 14.04 13.55
C ASN A 287 -23.56 14.27 14.71
N GLU A 288 -24.08 14.56 15.88
CA GLU A 288 -23.30 14.91 17.07
C GLU A 288 -22.46 13.72 17.59
N GLU A 289 -22.89 12.47 17.37
CA GLU A 289 -22.15 11.28 17.79
C GLU A 289 -20.91 11.02 16.94
N THR A 290 -21.01 11.28 15.64
CA THR A 290 -19.92 10.99 14.70
C THR A 290 -19.11 12.23 14.31
N GLY A 291 -19.61 13.42 14.63
CA GLY A 291 -19.02 14.69 14.20
C GLY A 291 -19.13 14.98 12.71
N TYR A 292 -19.89 14.17 11.97
CA TYR A 292 -20.09 14.32 10.53
C TYR A 292 -21.47 14.83 10.17
N TYR A 293 -21.56 15.50 9.02
CA TYR A 293 -22.85 15.94 8.49
C TYR A 293 -23.62 14.79 7.88
N ASN A 294 -24.83 14.52 8.35
CA ASN A 294 -25.72 13.54 7.76
C ASN A 294 -26.43 14.14 6.55
N TRP A 295 -26.36 13.45 5.42
CA TRP A 295 -27.12 13.77 4.23
C TRP A 295 -28.52 13.14 4.35
N GLN A 296 -29.48 13.90 4.80
CA GLN A 296 -30.85 13.39 4.93
C GLN A 296 -31.49 13.04 3.58
N HIS A 297 -31.00 13.63 2.49
CA HIS A 297 -31.56 13.44 1.16
C HIS A 297 -30.72 12.58 0.21
N ASN A 298 -29.46 12.30 0.54
CA ASN A 298 -28.60 11.47 -0.29
C ASN A 298 -27.51 10.76 0.53
N PRO A 299 -27.83 9.62 1.14
CA PRO A 299 -26.91 8.84 1.96
C PRO A 299 -25.67 8.34 1.19
N SER A 300 -25.73 8.29 -0.15
CA SER A 300 -24.59 7.86 -0.97
C SER A 300 -23.42 8.85 -0.97
N LYS A 301 -23.57 10.03 -0.40
CA LYS A 301 -22.53 11.05 -0.29
C LYS A 301 -21.68 10.95 0.98
N ARG A 302 -22.00 10.02 1.86
CA ARG A 302 -21.18 9.59 2.99
C ARG A 302 -20.88 8.11 2.83
N SER A 303 -19.64 7.75 3.03
CA SER A 303 -19.21 6.35 3.05
C SER A 303 -18.59 6.05 4.41
N GLU A 304 -19.09 5.02 5.07
CA GLU A 304 -18.53 4.49 6.30
C GLU A 304 -18.66 2.97 6.26
N GLN A 305 -17.54 2.30 6.41
CA GLN A 305 -17.47 0.85 6.39
C GLN A 305 -16.41 0.35 7.36
N GLU A 306 -16.80 -0.55 8.22
CA GLU A 306 -15.89 -1.29 9.08
C GLU A 306 -15.82 -2.74 8.60
N TRP A 307 -14.64 -3.34 8.69
CA TRP A 307 -14.43 -4.72 8.29
C TRP A 307 -13.36 -5.38 9.13
N ALA A 308 -13.54 -6.68 9.37
CA ALA A 308 -12.58 -7.53 10.04
C ALA A 308 -12.47 -8.89 9.35
N ASN A 309 -11.28 -9.44 9.33
CA ASN A 309 -10.99 -10.77 8.81
C ASN A 309 -9.94 -11.43 9.69
N HIS A 310 -10.17 -12.66 10.09
CA HIS A 310 -9.21 -13.45 10.86
C HIS A 310 -9.20 -14.90 10.37
N ASN A 311 -8.06 -15.53 10.49
CA ASN A 311 -7.93 -16.96 10.28
C ASN A 311 -6.82 -17.53 11.17
N SER A 312 -6.96 -18.80 11.47
CA SER A 312 -5.96 -19.58 12.21
C SER A 312 -5.71 -20.89 11.49
N LEU A 313 -4.47 -21.32 11.52
CA LEU A 313 -4.04 -22.60 11.00
C LEU A 313 -3.26 -23.31 12.12
N VAL A 314 -3.56 -24.57 12.34
CA VAL A 314 -2.81 -25.46 13.23
C VAL A 314 -2.35 -26.65 12.41
N SER A 315 -1.07 -26.97 12.50
CA SER A 315 -0.46 -28.02 11.70
C SER A 315 0.37 -28.94 12.60
N TYR A 316 0.30 -30.23 12.34
CA TYR A 316 1.19 -31.25 12.89
C TYR A 316 1.97 -31.86 11.76
N PHE A 317 3.27 -32.05 11.99
CA PHE A 317 4.15 -32.59 10.96
C PHE A 317 5.17 -33.57 11.53
N GLY A 318 5.61 -34.46 10.67
CA GLY A 318 6.68 -35.39 10.96
C GLY A 318 7.47 -35.75 9.71
N ARG A 319 8.74 -36.04 9.88
CA ARG A 319 9.63 -36.47 8.82
C ARG A 319 10.56 -37.55 9.32
N LEU A 320 10.75 -38.57 8.50
CA LEU A 320 11.75 -39.61 8.67
C LEU A 320 12.68 -39.55 7.44
N ASN A 321 13.98 -39.40 7.70
CA ASN A 321 15.04 -39.70 6.75
C ASN A 321 15.77 -40.93 7.25
N TYR A 322 15.88 -41.95 6.41
CA TYR A 322 16.58 -43.16 6.71
C TYR A 322 17.58 -43.48 5.62
N ASN A 323 18.83 -43.67 5.97
CA ASN A 323 19.90 -44.04 5.06
C ASN A 323 20.48 -45.38 5.50
N LEU A 324 20.41 -46.36 4.62
CA LEU A 324 20.96 -47.70 4.87
C LEU A 324 22.19 -47.93 3.98
N LEU A 325 23.32 -48.29 4.61
CA LEU A 325 24.59 -48.61 3.94
C LEU A 325 25.14 -47.47 3.05
N ASP A 326 24.73 -46.22 3.27
CA ASP A 326 25.02 -45.08 2.41
C ASP A 326 24.63 -45.30 0.92
N ARG A 327 23.63 -46.19 0.69
CA ARG A 327 23.13 -46.55 -0.63
C ARG A 327 21.63 -46.39 -0.79
N TYR A 328 20.87 -46.70 0.23
CA TYR A 328 19.41 -46.68 0.17
C TYR A 328 18.89 -45.56 1.06
N LEU A 329 18.39 -44.50 0.44
CA LEU A 329 17.83 -43.34 1.11
C LEU A 329 16.31 -43.37 0.97
N ILE A 330 15.63 -43.32 2.12
CA ILE A 330 14.17 -43.24 2.19
C ILE A 330 13.81 -41.96 2.96
N THR A 331 12.96 -41.13 2.40
CA THR A 331 12.37 -39.99 3.09
C THR A 331 10.85 -40.16 3.09
N ALA A 332 10.26 -40.08 4.27
CA ALA A 332 8.82 -40.02 4.45
C ALA A 332 8.43 -38.73 5.20
N THR A 333 7.40 -38.06 4.75
CA THR A 333 6.90 -36.82 5.37
C THR A 333 5.40 -36.94 5.59
N PHE A 334 4.93 -36.50 6.73
CA PHE A 334 3.53 -36.40 7.09
C PHE A 334 3.23 -34.99 7.53
N ARG A 335 2.07 -34.44 7.10
CA ARG A 335 1.53 -33.18 7.58
C ARG A 335 0.00 -33.23 7.63
N ALA A 336 -0.55 -32.74 8.72
CA ALA A 336 -1.97 -32.57 8.90
C ALA A 336 -2.26 -31.12 9.28
N ASP A 337 -3.15 -30.48 8.55
CA ASP A 337 -3.49 -29.07 8.71
C ASP A 337 -4.97 -28.90 9.06
N GLY A 338 -5.26 -28.12 10.09
CA GLY A 338 -6.59 -27.66 10.47
C GLY A 338 -6.71 -26.16 10.26
N SER A 339 -7.68 -25.73 9.45
CA SER A 339 -7.90 -24.32 9.13
C SER A 339 -9.25 -23.82 9.64
N SER A 340 -9.28 -22.61 10.19
CA SER A 340 -10.52 -21.94 10.59
C SER A 340 -11.30 -21.32 9.43
N ARG A 341 -10.85 -21.48 8.19
CA ARG A 341 -11.52 -20.95 6.98
C ARG A 341 -12.58 -21.89 6.40
N PHE A 342 -12.69 -23.10 6.91
CA PHE A 342 -13.61 -24.14 6.44
C PHE A 342 -14.52 -24.58 7.56
#